data_2ee46170ad9025c8a5f1fe61db19a2a4
#
_entry.id   2ee46170ad9025c8a5f1fe61db19a2a4
#
_cell.length_a   1.000
_cell.length_b   1.000
_cell.length_c   1.000
_cell.angle_alpha   90.00
_cell.angle_beta   90.00
_cell.angle_gamma   90.00
#
_symmetry.space_group_name_H-M   'P 1'
#
loop_
_entity.id
_entity.type
_entity.pdbx_description
1 polymer ?
#
loop_
_entity_poly.entity_id
_entity_poly.type
_entity_poly.pdbx_seq_one_letter_code
_entity_poly.pdbx_strand_id
1 'polypeptide(L)'
;MTTKGEIEMELMNKLFEAAKANKQRIVLPEGEEQRTIIATEEIKNQGLAYPVLIGNQEKIMSMAKELNVDLSGVEIIDPNSYEKIDEYVKAFYEIRKNKGMTMEKAEKIVRDPLYFGTMMVKLDDADGMVSGAIHTTGDLLRPGLQIIKTTPGVSVVSSFFIMMVPDSPYGENGMLLFADCAVNPNPTYEQLAAIAIATADTAKNLCKIEPRVAMLSFSTMGSADHELVEKVRKATELAKELRPDLMIDGEMQLDAAIVGKVAAQKAPNSQVAGRANVLVFPDLQSGNIGYKLVQRFAGAEAIGPMCQGFAKPINDLSRGCSSEDIVNVVVLTAVQAQAQNK
;
A
#
# COMPACT_ATOMS: atom_id res chain seq x y z
N MET A 1 -11.59 28.29 6.04
CA MET A 1 -11.99 26.91 5.64
C MET A 1 -11.12 26.55 4.46
N THR A 2 -10.22 25.60 4.65
CA THR A 2 -9.32 25.11 3.59
C THR A 2 -10.15 24.34 2.56
N THR A 3 -10.01 24.63 1.27
CA THR A 3 -10.76 23.95 0.21
C THR A 3 -10.20 22.56 -0.07
N LYS A 4 -10.98 21.67 -0.70
CA LYS A 4 -10.60 20.28 -1.07
C LYS A 4 -9.22 20.20 -1.69
N GLY A 5 -8.96 21.00 -2.70
CA GLY A 5 -7.69 21.00 -3.42
C GLY A 5 -6.51 21.44 -2.57
N GLU A 6 -6.73 22.16 -1.47
CA GLU A 6 -5.66 22.63 -0.60
C GLU A 6 -5.15 21.52 0.34
N ILE A 7 -6.01 20.64 0.88
CA ILE A 7 -5.59 19.57 1.82
C ILE A 7 -4.95 18.41 1.06
N GLU A 8 -5.57 17.99 -0.05
CA GLU A 8 -5.02 16.98 -0.96
C GLU A 8 -3.66 17.45 -1.50
N MET A 9 -3.61 18.67 -2.00
CA MET A 9 -2.40 19.32 -2.49
C MET A 9 -1.37 19.48 -1.37
N GLU A 10 -1.78 19.80 -0.15
CA GLU A 10 -0.87 19.93 0.99
C GLU A 10 -0.24 18.61 1.41
N LEU A 11 -1.02 17.51 1.50
CA LEU A 11 -0.49 16.18 1.81
C LEU A 11 0.45 15.69 0.71
N MET A 12 -0.03 15.69 -0.55
CA MET A 12 0.78 15.23 -1.67
C MET A 12 2.03 16.08 -1.85
N ASN A 13 1.94 17.41 -1.74
CA ASN A 13 3.11 18.28 -1.78
C ASN A 13 4.13 17.95 -0.69
N LYS A 14 3.69 17.68 0.54
CA LYS A 14 4.60 17.27 1.63
C LYS A 14 5.29 15.94 1.32
N LEU A 15 4.56 14.98 0.75
CA LEU A 15 5.11 13.68 0.36
C LEU A 15 6.09 13.82 -0.82
N PHE A 16 5.75 14.64 -1.81
CA PHE A 16 6.64 14.96 -2.93
C PHE A 16 7.94 15.63 -2.45
N GLU A 17 7.85 16.63 -1.58
CA GLU A 17 9.03 17.27 -1.01
C GLU A 17 9.86 16.32 -0.14
N ALA A 18 9.22 15.44 0.63
CA ALA A 18 9.92 14.41 1.39
C ALA A 18 10.65 13.42 0.47
N ALA A 19 10.02 12.98 -0.61
CA ALA A 19 10.63 12.09 -1.60
C ALA A 19 11.85 12.75 -2.27
N LYS A 20 11.73 14.01 -2.68
CA LYS A 20 12.84 14.80 -3.29
C LYS A 20 14.01 15.00 -2.32
N ALA A 21 13.72 15.24 -1.05
CA ALA A 21 14.75 15.55 -0.04
C ALA A 21 15.71 14.38 0.22
N ASN A 22 15.25 13.14 0.05
CA ASN A 22 16.05 11.93 0.20
C ASN A 22 15.59 10.87 -0.80
N LYS A 23 16.05 11.01 -2.04
CA LYS A 23 15.64 10.15 -3.16
C LYS A 23 15.99 8.70 -2.92
N GLN A 24 15.00 7.86 -3.12
CA GLN A 24 15.13 6.42 -3.03
C GLN A 24 15.20 5.79 -4.41
N ARG A 25 15.81 4.61 -4.50
CA ARG A 25 15.90 3.81 -5.73
C ARG A 25 14.71 2.87 -5.79
N ILE A 26 13.78 3.14 -6.71
CA ILE A 26 12.51 2.42 -6.81
C ILE A 26 12.45 1.60 -8.09
N VAL A 27 12.26 0.28 -7.95
CA VAL A 27 12.16 -0.65 -9.07
C VAL A 27 10.74 -0.66 -9.63
N LEU A 28 10.66 -0.60 -10.95
CA LEU A 28 9.44 -0.72 -11.75
C LEU A 28 9.56 -1.94 -12.67
N PRO A 29 9.11 -3.13 -12.21
CA PRO A 29 9.27 -4.39 -12.94
C PRO A 29 8.55 -4.46 -14.27
N GLU A 30 7.53 -3.62 -14.46
CA GLU A 30 6.72 -3.54 -15.66
C GLU A 30 7.26 -2.47 -16.63
N GLY A 31 8.58 -2.50 -16.90
CA GLY A 31 9.28 -1.49 -17.70
C GLY A 31 8.85 -1.44 -19.17
N GLU A 32 8.19 -2.47 -19.68
CA GLU A 32 7.64 -2.53 -21.03
C GLU A 32 6.18 -2.08 -21.12
N GLU A 33 5.64 -1.46 -20.05
CA GLU A 33 4.27 -0.96 -20.01
C GLU A 33 4.25 0.56 -20.22
N GLN A 34 3.37 1.05 -21.12
CA GLN A 34 3.37 2.45 -21.57
C GLN A 34 3.21 3.47 -20.44
N ARG A 35 2.26 3.21 -19.50
CA ARG A 35 2.02 4.10 -18.36
C ARG A 35 3.23 4.16 -17.43
N THR A 36 3.92 3.05 -17.25
CA THR A 36 5.17 2.96 -16.47
C THR A 36 6.28 3.78 -17.10
N ILE A 37 6.42 3.72 -18.44
CA ILE A 37 7.41 4.52 -19.19
C ILE A 37 7.10 6.02 -19.04
N ILE A 38 5.85 6.44 -19.21
CA ILE A 38 5.44 7.85 -19.05
C ILE A 38 5.67 8.33 -17.61
N ALA A 39 5.25 7.55 -16.61
CA ALA A 39 5.47 7.87 -15.21
C ALA A 39 6.95 7.99 -14.85
N THR A 40 7.81 7.16 -15.46
CA THR A 40 9.26 7.17 -15.22
C THR A 40 9.90 8.49 -15.63
N GLU A 41 9.51 9.06 -16.77
CA GLU A 41 9.97 10.39 -17.18
C GLU A 41 9.57 11.47 -16.17
N GLU A 42 8.33 11.45 -15.72
CA GLU A 42 7.82 12.42 -14.74
C GLU A 42 8.55 12.29 -13.39
N ILE A 43 8.71 11.07 -12.87
CA ILE A 43 9.47 10.78 -11.64
C ILE A 43 10.89 11.32 -11.73
N LYS A 44 11.57 11.06 -12.88
CA LYS A 44 12.92 11.54 -13.15
C LYS A 44 12.97 13.06 -13.20
N ASN A 45 12.11 13.68 -14.01
CA ASN A 45 12.13 15.12 -14.27
C ASN A 45 11.80 15.94 -13.04
N GLN A 46 10.88 15.46 -12.20
CA GLN A 46 10.55 16.09 -10.91
C GLN A 46 11.54 15.74 -9.80
N GLY A 47 12.46 14.79 -10.02
CA GLY A 47 13.46 14.36 -9.04
C GLY A 47 12.88 13.65 -7.83
N LEU A 48 11.82 12.86 -8.01
CA LEU A 48 11.06 12.22 -6.93
C LEU A 48 11.73 10.95 -6.41
N ALA A 49 12.39 10.21 -7.29
CA ALA A 49 13.12 8.98 -6.99
C ALA A 49 14.21 8.75 -8.05
N TYR A 50 14.99 7.68 -7.85
CA TYR A 50 15.81 7.06 -8.90
C TYR A 50 15.05 5.84 -9.43
N PRO A 51 14.25 5.98 -10.51
CA PRO A 51 13.49 4.87 -11.07
C PRO A 51 14.41 3.89 -11.78
N VAL A 52 14.15 2.58 -11.60
CA VAL A 52 14.85 1.50 -12.32
C VAL A 52 13.81 0.68 -13.07
N LEU A 53 13.87 0.69 -14.39
CA LEU A 53 12.99 -0.12 -15.24
C LEU A 53 13.58 -1.51 -15.43
N ILE A 54 12.73 -2.54 -15.28
CA ILE A 54 13.11 -3.93 -15.57
C ILE A 54 12.44 -4.36 -16.87
N GLY A 55 13.24 -4.91 -17.79
CA GLY A 55 12.78 -5.42 -19.08
C GLY A 55 13.83 -5.32 -20.17
N ASN A 56 13.44 -5.69 -21.37
CA ASN A 56 14.34 -5.61 -22.52
C ASN A 56 14.64 -4.16 -22.91
N GLN A 57 15.90 -3.77 -22.84
CA GLN A 57 16.32 -2.38 -23.05
C GLN A 57 15.95 -1.84 -24.44
N GLU A 58 16.15 -2.62 -25.49
CA GLU A 58 15.84 -2.18 -26.87
C GLU A 58 14.35 -1.92 -27.03
N LYS A 59 13.54 -2.81 -26.48
CA LYS A 59 12.07 -2.70 -26.51
C LYS A 59 11.59 -1.48 -25.72
N ILE A 60 12.07 -1.28 -24.51
CA ILE A 60 11.74 -0.11 -23.67
C ILE A 60 12.11 1.19 -24.38
N MET A 61 13.32 1.28 -24.96
CA MET A 61 13.77 2.47 -25.65
C MET A 61 12.99 2.73 -26.96
N SER A 62 12.58 1.67 -27.69
CA SER A 62 11.70 1.81 -28.84
C SER A 62 10.35 2.38 -28.46
N MET A 63 9.71 1.83 -27.39
CA MET A 63 8.43 2.31 -26.89
C MET A 63 8.52 3.75 -26.38
N ALA A 64 9.58 4.10 -25.65
CA ALA A 64 9.80 5.47 -25.17
C ALA A 64 9.87 6.46 -26.35
N LYS A 65 10.56 6.08 -27.43
CA LYS A 65 10.62 6.90 -28.66
C LYS A 65 9.25 7.08 -29.32
N GLU A 66 8.46 6.03 -29.39
CA GLU A 66 7.10 6.09 -29.95
C GLU A 66 6.17 7.00 -29.11
N LEU A 67 6.36 7.00 -27.79
CA LEU A 67 5.61 7.81 -26.82
C LEU A 67 6.15 9.25 -26.70
N ASN A 68 7.27 9.59 -27.35
CA ASN A 68 8.02 10.84 -27.17
C ASN A 68 8.45 11.08 -25.72
N VAL A 69 8.87 10.03 -25.02
CA VAL A 69 9.34 10.03 -23.62
C VAL A 69 10.86 10.01 -23.59
N ASP A 70 11.46 10.88 -22.77
CA ASP A 70 12.91 10.92 -22.54
C ASP A 70 13.32 10.10 -21.32
N LEU A 71 13.92 8.94 -21.57
CA LEU A 71 14.50 8.07 -20.54
C LEU A 71 16.01 8.28 -20.34
N SER A 72 16.59 9.38 -20.83
CA SER A 72 18.02 9.65 -20.63
C SER A 72 18.38 9.69 -19.14
N GLY A 73 19.41 8.92 -18.74
CA GLY A 73 19.83 8.80 -17.35
C GLY A 73 18.96 7.88 -16.47
N VAL A 74 17.91 7.27 -17.03
CA VAL A 74 17.16 6.20 -16.34
C VAL A 74 17.89 4.88 -16.49
N GLU A 75 18.02 4.14 -15.41
CA GLU A 75 18.59 2.79 -15.43
C GLU A 75 17.58 1.78 -15.94
N ILE A 76 17.97 0.97 -16.91
CA ILE A 76 17.17 -0.13 -17.47
C ILE A 76 17.96 -1.41 -17.30
N ILE A 77 17.37 -2.42 -16.67
CA ILE A 77 18.01 -3.71 -16.40
C ILE A 77 17.22 -4.82 -17.07
N ASP A 78 17.89 -5.59 -17.94
CA ASP A 78 17.35 -6.85 -18.46
C ASP A 78 17.86 -8.00 -17.60
N PRO A 79 16.96 -8.75 -16.89
CA PRO A 79 17.35 -9.89 -16.06
C PRO A 79 18.09 -11.00 -16.84
N ASN A 80 17.94 -11.04 -18.18
CA ASN A 80 18.57 -12.07 -19.00
C ASN A 80 20.05 -11.77 -19.28
N SER A 81 20.45 -10.50 -19.19
CA SER A 81 21.83 -10.06 -19.44
C SER A 81 22.49 -9.39 -18.22
N TYR A 82 21.83 -9.45 -17.05
CA TYR A 82 22.36 -8.79 -15.86
C TYR A 82 23.61 -9.51 -15.32
N GLU A 83 24.68 -8.76 -15.13
CA GLU A 83 25.99 -9.31 -14.77
C GLU A 83 26.03 -10.03 -13.41
N LYS A 84 25.19 -9.58 -12.43
CA LYS A 84 25.12 -10.17 -11.09
C LYS A 84 23.99 -11.20 -10.92
N ILE A 85 23.43 -11.70 -12.02
CA ILE A 85 22.29 -12.64 -11.96
C ILE A 85 22.57 -13.86 -11.10
N ASP A 86 23.79 -14.39 -11.15
CA ASP A 86 24.20 -15.57 -10.37
C ASP A 86 24.17 -15.34 -8.86
N GLU A 87 24.44 -14.11 -8.40
CA GLU A 87 24.32 -13.72 -6.98
C GLU A 87 22.87 -13.75 -6.55
N TYR A 88 21.96 -13.22 -7.38
CA TYR A 88 20.51 -13.21 -7.13
C TYR A 88 19.95 -14.64 -7.11
N VAL A 89 20.36 -15.48 -8.04
CA VAL A 89 19.95 -16.89 -8.11
C VAL A 89 20.40 -17.65 -6.86
N LYS A 90 21.66 -17.49 -6.44
CA LYS A 90 22.16 -18.10 -5.20
C LYS A 90 21.41 -17.62 -3.96
N ALA A 91 21.20 -16.31 -3.84
CA ALA A 91 20.48 -15.73 -2.71
C ALA A 91 19.02 -16.22 -2.65
N PHE A 92 18.32 -16.25 -3.78
CA PHE A 92 16.97 -16.78 -3.85
C PHE A 92 16.90 -18.28 -3.52
N TYR A 93 17.85 -19.08 -4.04
CA TYR A 93 17.95 -20.48 -3.68
C TYR A 93 18.12 -20.65 -2.17
N GLU A 94 19.04 -19.92 -1.53
CA GLU A 94 19.26 -19.99 -0.08
C GLU A 94 18.00 -19.66 0.72
N ILE A 95 17.22 -18.65 0.29
CA ILE A 95 15.95 -18.28 0.92
C ILE A 95 14.92 -19.41 0.83
N ARG A 96 14.93 -20.21 -0.26
CA ARG A 96 13.86 -21.14 -0.61
C ARG A 96 14.25 -22.62 -0.60
N LYS A 97 15.52 -22.99 -0.39
CA LYS A 97 16.01 -24.39 -0.46
C LYS A 97 15.22 -25.36 0.43
N ASN A 98 14.81 -24.92 1.64
CA ASN A 98 14.03 -25.72 2.56
C ASN A 98 12.52 -25.86 2.15
N LYS A 99 12.13 -25.26 1.04
CA LYS A 99 10.80 -25.33 0.43
C LYS A 99 10.81 -26.04 -0.94
N GLY A 100 11.83 -26.85 -1.20
CA GLY A 100 11.95 -27.65 -2.43
C GLY A 100 12.44 -26.88 -3.65
N MET A 101 13.11 -25.73 -3.46
CA MET A 101 13.77 -25.01 -4.54
C MET A 101 15.04 -25.71 -4.98
N THR A 102 15.29 -25.81 -6.29
CA THR A 102 16.56 -26.23 -6.88
C THR A 102 17.25 -25.04 -7.53
N MET A 103 18.55 -25.12 -7.77
CA MET A 103 19.31 -24.05 -8.44
C MET A 103 18.74 -23.74 -9.83
N GLU A 104 18.41 -24.77 -10.61
CA GLU A 104 17.82 -24.62 -11.96
C GLU A 104 16.45 -23.89 -11.92
N LYS A 105 15.61 -24.25 -10.93
CA LYS A 105 14.33 -23.54 -10.73
C LYS A 105 14.56 -22.10 -10.28
N ALA A 106 15.51 -21.86 -9.39
CA ALA A 106 15.86 -20.53 -8.91
C ALA A 106 16.34 -19.64 -10.04
N GLU A 107 17.22 -20.14 -10.92
CA GLU A 107 17.70 -19.42 -12.09
C GLU A 107 16.56 -18.99 -13.03
N LYS A 108 15.63 -19.91 -13.31
CA LYS A 108 14.47 -19.58 -14.16
C LYS A 108 13.54 -18.54 -13.53
N ILE A 109 13.26 -18.68 -12.22
CA ILE A 109 12.30 -17.83 -11.53
C ILE A 109 12.86 -16.42 -11.32
N VAL A 110 14.13 -16.28 -10.98
CA VAL A 110 14.75 -14.97 -10.71
C VAL A 110 14.80 -14.09 -11.97
N ARG A 111 14.75 -14.66 -13.17
CA ARG A 111 14.67 -13.89 -14.42
C ARG A 111 13.28 -13.30 -14.69
N ASP A 112 12.26 -13.72 -13.95
CA ASP A 112 10.95 -13.06 -13.98
C ASP A 112 11.07 -11.64 -13.41
N PRO A 113 10.55 -10.59 -14.07
CA PRO A 113 10.75 -9.19 -13.65
C PRO A 113 10.27 -8.89 -12.22
N LEU A 114 9.16 -9.52 -11.76
CA LEU A 114 8.65 -9.34 -10.40
C LEU A 114 9.59 -9.97 -9.36
N TYR A 115 10.07 -11.18 -9.63
CA TYR A 115 11.05 -11.84 -8.76
C TYR A 115 12.37 -11.12 -8.76
N PHE A 116 12.84 -10.68 -9.93
CA PHE A 116 14.09 -9.94 -10.06
C PHE A 116 14.03 -8.62 -9.28
N GLY A 117 12.99 -7.81 -9.49
CA GLY A 117 12.80 -6.55 -8.75
C GLY A 117 12.69 -6.77 -7.23
N THR A 118 11.99 -7.84 -6.83
CA THR A 118 11.92 -8.21 -5.40
C THR A 118 13.28 -8.60 -4.83
N MET A 119 14.13 -9.29 -5.62
CA MET A 119 15.49 -9.61 -5.20
C MET A 119 16.38 -8.37 -5.12
N MET A 120 16.23 -7.38 -6.01
CA MET A 120 16.92 -6.09 -5.88
C MET A 120 16.61 -5.44 -4.55
N VAL A 121 15.33 -5.38 -4.16
CA VAL A 121 14.91 -4.84 -2.86
C VAL A 121 15.46 -5.66 -1.71
N LYS A 122 15.49 -6.99 -1.83
CA LYS A 122 16.01 -7.90 -0.80
C LYS A 122 17.49 -7.71 -0.52
N LEU A 123 18.28 -7.49 -1.57
CA LEU A 123 19.75 -7.40 -1.50
C LEU A 123 20.25 -5.95 -1.35
N ASP A 124 19.37 -4.99 -1.06
CA ASP A 124 19.69 -3.57 -0.89
C ASP A 124 20.21 -2.89 -2.18
N ASP A 125 19.98 -3.51 -3.35
CA ASP A 125 20.23 -2.88 -4.66
C ASP A 125 19.10 -1.91 -5.05
N ALA A 126 17.98 -1.92 -4.31
CA ALA A 126 16.90 -0.95 -4.41
C ALA A 126 16.19 -0.79 -3.06
N ASP A 127 15.56 0.35 -2.85
CA ASP A 127 14.90 0.71 -1.58
C ASP A 127 13.42 0.29 -1.55
N GLY A 128 12.81 0.09 -2.71
CA GLY A 128 11.41 -0.32 -2.83
C GLY A 128 11.03 -0.72 -4.25
N MET A 129 9.82 -1.27 -4.40
CA MET A 129 9.28 -1.73 -5.67
C MET A 129 7.82 -1.32 -5.83
N VAL A 130 7.42 -0.92 -7.04
CA VAL A 130 6.04 -0.62 -7.44
C VAL A 130 5.70 -1.41 -8.70
N SER A 131 4.60 -2.17 -8.68
CA SER A 131 4.13 -2.97 -9.80
C SER A 131 2.62 -3.21 -9.69
N GLY A 132 1.97 -3.76 -10.73
CA GLY A 132 0.54 -4.10 -10.72
C GLY A 132 -0.23 -3.48 -11.89
N ALA A 133 0.41 -2.69 -12.75
CA ALA A 133 -0.24 -2.10 -13.91
C ALA A 133 -0.74 -3.18 -14.90
N ILE A 134 -0.03 -4.32 -15.00
CA ILE A 134 -0.42 -5.48 -15.83
C ILE A 134 -0.51 -6.79 -15.06
N HIS A 135 0.18 -6.93 -13.93
CA HIS A 135 0.12 -8.13 -13.09
C HIS A 135 -1.02 -8.03 -12.07
N THR A 136 -1.44 -9.21 -11.56
CA THR A 136 -2.41 -9.23 -10.45
C THR A 136 -1.73 -8.98 -9.11
N THR A 137 -2.50 -8.48 -8.12
CA THR A 137 -2.03 -8.36 -6.73
C THR A 137 -1.40 -9.65 -6.20
N GLY A 138 -1.97 -10.83 -6.56
CA GLY A 138 -1.41 -12.13 -6.16
C GLY A 138 -0.04 -12.42 -6.78
N ASP A 139 0.23 -11.96 -7.99
CA ASP A 139 1.52 -12.16 -8.66
C ASP A 139 2.62 -11.32 -8.00
N LEU A 140 2.31 -10.10 -7.58
CA LEU A 140 3.20 -9.23 -6.82
C LEU A 140 3.42 -9.74 -5.39
N LEU A 141 2.34 -10.10 -4.68
CA LEU A 141 2.44 -10.53 -3.28
C LEU A 141 3.24 -11.81 -3.12
N ARG A 142 3.18 -12.71 -4.10
CA ARG A 142 3.89 -14.01 -4.04
C ARG A 142 5.40 -13.85 -3.86
N PRO A 143 6.15 -13.14 -4.73
CA PRO A 143 7.58 -12.89 -4.49
C PRO A 143 7.80 -12.06 -3.22
N GLY A 144 6.99 -11.05 -2.95
CA GLY A 144 7.08 -10.26 -1.73
C GLY A 144 7.06 -11.10 -0.45
N LEU A 145 6.06 -11.98 -0.31
CA LEU A 145 5.92 -12.88 0.85
C LEU A 145 7.01 -13.96 0.89
N GLN A 146 7.48 -14.42 -0.27
CA GLN A 146 8.52 -15.46 -0.32
C GLN A 146 9.90 -14.94 0.01
N ILE A 147 10.24 -13.71 -0.35
CA ILE A 147 11.58 -13.13 -0.35
C ILE A 147 11.73 -12.08 0.75
N ILE A 148 10.86 -11.06 0.76
CA ILE A 148 10.92 -9.94 1.72
C ILE A 148 10.33 -10.35 3.07
N LYS A 149 9.20 -11.05 3.05
CA LYS A 149 8.42 -11.45 4.23
C LYS A 149 7.81 -10.26 4.97
N THR A 150 7.15 -10.55 6.08
CA THR A 150 6.59 -9.51 6.97
C THR A 150 7.66 -8.91 7.87
N THR A 151 7.44 -7.69 8.31
CA THR A 151 8.20 -7.08 9.41
C THR A 151 8.12 -7.97 10.66
N PRO A 152 9.22 -8.12 11.43
CA PRO A 152 9.17 -8.89 12.67
C PRO A 152 8.04 -8.43 13.59
N GLY A 153 7.24 -9.40 14.07
CA GLY A 153 6.06 -9.12 14.91
C GLY A 153 4.77 -8.80 14.14
N VAL A 154 4.84 -8.63 12.82
CA VAL A 154 3.65 -8.41 11.98
C VAL A 154 3.20 -9.74 11.38
N SER A 155 1.96 -10.14 11.66
CA SER A 155 1.43 -11.45 11.27
C SER A 155 0.89 -11.51 9.84
N VAL A 156 0.60 -10.36 9.22
CA VAL A 156 -0.05 -10.29 7.90
C VAL A 156 0.37 -9.05 7.11
N VAL A 157 0.52 -9.22 5.80
CA VAL A 157 0.56 -8.09 4.86
C VAL A 157 -0.85 -7.69 4.53
N SER A 158 -1.13 -6.41 4.52
CA SER A 158 -2.43 -5.85 4.14
C SER A 158 -2.26 -4.63 3.24
N SER A 159 -3.37 -4.06 2.82
CA SER A 159 -3.37 -2.83 2.02
C SER A 159 -4.18 -1.73 2.67
N PHE A 160 -3.88 -0.50 2.28
CA PHE A 160 -4.72 0.65 2.59
C PHE A 160 -4.85 1.57 1.37
N PHE A 161 -5.92 2.36 1.38
CA PHE A 161 -6.09 3.52 0.53
C PHE A 161 -6.16 4.78 1.39
N ILE A 162 -5.55 5.86 0.91
CA ILE A 162 -5.85 7.21 1.37
C ILE A 162 -6.98 7.71 0.49
N MET A 163 -8.16 7.87 1.09
CA MET A 163 -9.35 8.39 0.42
C MET A 163 -9.44 9.88 0.66
N MET A 164 -9.44 10.67 -0.42
CA MET A 164 -9.65 12.12 -0.36
C MET A 164 -11.07 12.43 -0.85
N VAL A 165 -12.00 12.57 0.09
CA VAL A 165 -13.42 12.81 -0.20
C VAL A 165 -13.69 14.31 -0.28
N PRO A 166 -14.10 14.83 -1.45
CA PRO A 166 -14.34 16.26 -1.61
C PRO A 166 -15.46 16.77 -0.71
N ASP A 167 -15.27 17.99 -0.20
CA ASP A 167 -16.27 18.73 0.58
C ASP A 167 -16.86 17.94 1.76
N SER A 168 -16.14 16.90 2.24
CA SER A 168 -16.56 16.04 3.32
C SER A 168 -16.07 16.57 4.67
N PRO A 169 -16.93 16.65 5.68
CA PRO A 169 -16.52 17.01 7.05
C PRO A 169 -15.92 15.84 7.82
N TYR A 170 -15.92 14.63 7.24
CA TYR A 170 -15.49 13.42 7.92
C TYR A 170 -13.97 13.21 7.83
N GLY A 171 -13.43 12.41 8.76
CA GLY A 171 -11.99 12.16 8.85
C GLY A 171 -11.19 13.41 9.19
N GLU A 172 -10.09 13.63 8.50
CA GLU A 172 -9.30 14.87 8.56
C GLU A 172 -9.67 15.75 7.36
N ASN A 173 -10.81 16.46 7.47
CA ASN A 173 -11.35 17.32 6.41
C ASN A 173 -11.47 16.59 5.04
N GLY A 174 -12.03 15.39 5.05
CA GLY A 174 -12.25 14.56 3.87
C GLY A 174 -11.18 13.50 3.65
N MET A 175 -10.04 13.54 4.34
CA MET A 175 -9.05 12.48 4.29
C MET A 175 -9.39 11.35 5.27
N LEU A 176 -9.47 10.13 4.75
CA LEU A 176 -9.73 8.90 5.50
C LEU A 176 -8.79 7.79 5.01
N LEU A 177 -8.36 6.90 5.91
CA LEU A 177 -7.66 5.67 5.52
C LEU A 177 -8.64 4.50 5.56
N PHE A 178 -8.68 3.72 4.48
CA PHE A 178 -9.50 2.50 4.35
C PHE A 178 -8.61 1.28 4.27
N ALA A 179 -8.81 0.27 5.12
CA ALA A 179 -8.04 -1.00 5.15
C ALA A 179 -8.91 -2.19 5.64
N ASP A 180 -8.69 -3.42 5.19
CA ASP A 180 -7.95 -3.84 4.02
C ASP A 180 -8.87 -3.83 2.79
N CYS A 181 -8.39 -3.34 1.68
CA CYS A 181 -9.22 -3.19 0.47
C CYS A 181 -8.71 -3.98 -0.75
N ALA A 182 -7.54 -4.67 -0.66
CA ALA A 182 -6.95 -5.33 -1.83
C ALA A 182 -6.27 -6.69 -1.56
N VAL A 183 -5.95 -7.06 -0.31
CA VAL A 183 -5.05 -8.20 -0.02
C VAL A 183 -5.73 -9.38 0.64
N ASN A 184 -6.43 -9.21 1.77
CA ASN A 184 -6.90 -10.32 2.60
C ASN A 184 -8.40 -10.59 2.41
N PRO A 185 -8.79 -11.70 1.73
CA PRO A 185 -10.20 -11.96 1.44
C PRO A 185 -11.08 -12.10 2.70
N ASN A 186 -10.62 -12.85 3.68
CA ASN A 186 -11.33 -13.05 4.96
C ASN A 186 -10.31 -13.20 6.09
N PRO A 187 -9.80 -12.09 6.66
CA PRO A 187 -8.84 -12.14 7.74
C PRO A 187 -9.43 -12.78 9.01
N THR A 188 -8.59 -13.52 9.75
CA THR A 188 -8.94 -13.95 11.10
C THR A 188 -9.03 -12.72 12.03
N TYR A 189 -9.54 -12.87 13.25
CA TYR A 189 -9.60 -11.74 14.19
C TYR A 189 -8.20 -11.23 14.57
N GLU A 190 -7.19 -12.13 14.64
CA GLU A 190 -5.79 -11.74 14.90
C GLU A 190 -5.21 -10.95 13.73
N GLN A 191 -5.48 -11.38 12.50
CA GLN A 191 -5.07 -10.67 11.31
C GLN A 191 -5.76 -9.31 11.21
N LEU A 192 -7.05 -9.24 11.54
CA LEU A 192 -7.81 -8.00 11.51
C LEU A 192 -7.31 -7.00 12.56
N ALA A 193 -6.92 -7.46 13.75
CA ALA A 193 -6.24 -6.64 14.75
C ALA A 193 -4.90 -6.09 14.25
N ALA A 194 -4.11 -6.95 13.60
CA ALA A 194 -2.82 -6.54 13.01
C ALA A 194 -3.00 -5.51 11.89
N ILE A 195 -4.04 -5.66 11.05
CA ILE A 195 -4.40 -4.68 10.00
C ILE A 195 -4.74 -3.32 10.63
N ALA A 196 -5.54 -3.31 11.70
CA ALA A 196 -5.91 -2.09 12.40
C ALA A 196 -4.70 -1.34 12.96
N ILE A 197 -3.80 -2.06 13.64
CA ILE A 197 -2.56 -1.52 14.21
C ILE A 197 -1.65 -0.97 13.11
N ALA A 198 -1.41 -1.74 12.05
CA ALA A 198 -0.57 -1.31 10.94
C ALA A 198 -1.13 -0.06 10.25
N THR A 199 -2.46 0.03 10.09
CA THR A 199 -3.10 1.19 9.46
C THR A 199 -3.04 2.43 10.37
N ALA A 200 -3.16 2.25 11.69
CA ALA A 200 -2.96 3.33 12.66
C ALA A 200 -1.52 3.88 12.59
N ASP A 201 -0.53 3.00 12.58
CA ASP A 201 0.88 3.40 12.46
C ASP A 201 1.15 4.10 11.12
N THR A 202 0.52 3.65 10.03
CA THR A 202 0.57 4.30 8.72
C THR A 202 -0.04 5.72 8.77
N ALA A 203 -1.23 5.87 9.35
CA ALA A 203 -1.87 7.19 9.52
C ALA A 203 -0.96 8.16 10.27
N LYS A 204 -0.32 7.71 11.34
CA LYS A 204 0.60 8.50 12.15
C LYS A 204 1.90 8.83 11.42
N ASN A 205 2.53 7.81 10.81
CA ASN A 205 3.89 7.96 10.29
C ASN A 205 3.93 8.53 8.86
N LEU A 206 2.97 8.16 8.00
CA LEU A 206 2.91 8.60 6.60
C LEU A 206 2.04 9.85 6.46
N CYS A 207 0.79 9.81 6.96
CA CYS A 207 -0.16 10.90 6.80
C CYS A 207 0.01 12.01 7.86
N LYS A 208 0.80 11.77 8.93
CA LYS A 208 1.05 12.72 10.04
C LYS A 208 -0.23 13.15 10.76
N ILE A 209 -1.19 12.24 10.89
CA ILE A 209 -2.44 12.46 11.62
C ILE A 209 -2.52 11.57 12.86
N GLU A 210 -3.27 12.01 13.87
CA GLU A 210 -3.56 11.16 15.03
C GLU A 210 -4.63 10.12 14.64
N PRO A 211 -4.33 8.80 14.66
CA PRO A 211 -5.26 7.80 14.21
C PRO A 211 -6.43 7.61 15.18
N ARG A 212 -7.65 7.59 14.64
CA ARG A 212 -8.89 7.20 15.33
C ARG A 212 -9.51 6.07 14.52
N VAL A 213 -9.23 4.83 14.96
CA VAL A 213 -9.51 3.61 14.21
C VAL A 213 -10.87 3.05 14.57
N ALA A 214 -11.77 2.97 13.60
CA ALA A 214 -13.06 2.30 13.73
C ALA A 214 -13.00 0.90 13.09
N MET A 215 -13.28 -0.13 13.91
CA MET A 215 -13.44 -1.51 13.45
C MET A 215 -14.87 -1.71 12.96
N LEU A 216 -15.04 -1.78 11.63
CA LEU A 216 -16.36 -1.72 11.00
C LEU A 216 -17.11 -3.06 11.04
N SER A 217 -18.40 -2.96 11.24
CA SER A 217 -19.36 -4.07 11.23
C SER A 217 -20.75 -3.55 10.85
N PHE A 218 -21.69 -4.45 10.62
CA PHE A 218 -23.13 -4.12 10.58
C PHE A 218 -23.75 -3.96 11.98
N SER A 219 -23.00 -4.21 13.03
CA SER A 219 -23.36 -4.03 14.45
C SER A 219 -22.64 -2.83 15.05
N THR A 220 -23.21 -2.23 16.09
CA THR A 220 -22.57 -1.18 16.91
C THR A 220 -22.69 -1.54 18.37
N MET A 221 -21.55 -1.76 19.05
CA MET A 221 -21.44 -1.99 20.52
C MET A 221 -22.44 -3.05 21.02
N GLY A 222 -22.51 -4.21 20.35
CA GLY A 222 -23.36 -5.32 20.74
C GLY A 222 -24.82 -5.22 20.26
N SER A 223 -25.14 -4.37 19.28
CA SER A 223 -26.50 -4.24 18.76
C SER A 223 -26.99 -5.46 17.98
N ALA A 224 -26.08 -6.36 17.54
CA ALA A 224 -26.39 -7.63 16.91
C ALA A 224 -25.48 -8.74 17.46
N ASP A 225 -25.97 -9.99 17.36
CA ASP A 225 -25.23 -11.20 17.72
C ASP A 225 -25.07 -12.09 16.47
N HIS A 226 -23.82 -12.26 16.02
CA HIS A 226 -23.47 -13.06 14.86
C HIS A 226 -21.96 -13.34 14.85
N GLU A 227 -21.52 -14.47 14.26
CA GLU A 227 -20.10 -14.83 14.17
C GLU A 227 -19.22 -13.75 13.50
N LEU A 228 -19.75 -13.05 12.49
CA LEU A 228 -19.07 -11.94 11.81
C LEU A 228 -18.86 -10.73 12.75
N VAL A 229 -19.82 -10.48 13.64
CA VAL A 229 -19.73 -9.43 14.67
C VAL A 229 -18.70 -9.81 15.72
N GLU A 230 -18.75 -11.07 16.19
CA GLU A 230 -17.82 -11.59 17.17
C GLU A 230 -16.37 -11.55 16.70
N LYS A 231 -16.12 -11.82 15.40
CA LYS A 231 -14.80 -11.66 14.79
C LYS A 231 -14.27 -10.25 14.97
N VAL A 232 -15.06 -9.23 14.67
CA VAL A 232 -14.65 -7.81 14.76
C VAL A 232 -14.47 -7.39 16.22
N ARG A 233 -15.34 -7.85 17.14
CA ARG A 233 -15.22 -7.58 18.57
C ARG A 233 -13.90 -8.12 19.13
N LYS A 234 -13.59 -9.40 18.88
CA LYS A 234 -12.33 -10.02 19.30
C LYS A 234 -11.10 -9.31 18.70
N ALA A 235 -11.19 -8.90 17.43
CA ALA A 235 -10.13 -8.15 16.80
C ALA A 235 -9.90 -6.78 17.48
N THR A 236 -10.98 -6.10 17.85
CA THR A 236 -10.93 -4.82 18.56
C THR A 236 -10.29 -4.96 19.94
N GLU A 237 -10.72 -5.96 20.70
CA GLU A 237 -10.19 -6.26 22.04
C GLU A 237 -8.69 -6.57 21.96
N LEU A 238 -8.28 -7.46 21.04
CA LEU A 238 -6.88 -7.81 20.84
C LEU A 238 -6.04 -6.61 20.42
N ALA A 239 -6.54 -5.77 19.51
CA ALA A 239 -5.81 -4.57 19.08
C ALA A 239 -5.61 -3.58 20.22
N LYS A 240 -6.61 -3.38 21.09
CA LYS A 240 -6.50 -2.55 22.31
C LYS A 240 -5.52 -3.12 23.33
N GLU A 241 -5.48 -4.44 23.48
CA GLU A 241 -4.54 -5.12 24.37
C GLU A 241 -3.09 -4.96 23.88
N LEU A 242 -2.85 -5.18 22.58
CA LEU A 242 -1.52 -5.08 21.98
C LEU A 242 -1.01 -3.65 21.88
N ARG A 243 -1.90 -2.68 21.68
CA ARG A 243 -1.56 -1.26 21.46
C ARG A 243 -2.51 -0.34 22.23
N PRO A 244 -2.38 -0.30 23.58
CA PRO A 244 -3.23 0.53 24.44
C PRO A 244 -2.98 2.04 24.26
N ASP A 245 -1.92 2.42 23.56
CA ASP A 245 -1.59 3.79 23.18
C ASP A 245 -2.43 4.32 21.99
N LEU A 246 -3.07 3.44 21.21
CA LEU A 246 -3.84 3.80 20.03
C LEU A 246 -5.33 3.96 20.34
N MET A 247 -5.96 4.95 19.72
CA MET A 247 -7.42 5.09 19.75
C MET A 247 -8.06 4.12 18.76
N ILE A 248 -8.39 2.92 19.22
CA ILE A 248 -9.08 1.88 18.43
C ILE A 248 -10.38 1.53 19.13
N ASP A 249 -11.50 1.47 18.39
CA ASP A 249 -12.78 1.08 18.98
C ASP A 249 -13.71 0.37 17.98
N GLY A 250 -14.66 -0.38 18.46
CA GLY A 250 -15.62 -1.20 17.69
C GLY A 250 -16.14 -2.37 18.52
N GLU A 251 -16.98 -3.20 17.93
CA GLU A 251 -17.44 -3.08 16.53
C GLU A 251 -18.40 -1.90 16.36
N MET A 252 -18.39 -1.26 15.21
CA MET A 252 -19.37 -0.20 14.92
C MET A 252 -19.74 -0.10 13.45
N GLN A 253 -20.95 0.35 13.20
CA GLN A 253 -21.43 0.69 11.86
C GLN A 253 -20.74 1.96 11.37
N LEU A 254 -20.65 2.10 10.04
CA LEU A 254 -19.99 3.25 9.42
C LEU A 254 -20.60 4.60 9.86
N ASP A 255 -21.92 4.70 9.92
CA ASP A 255 -22.61 5.91 10.36
C ASP A 255 -22.27 6.29 11.80
N ALA A 256 -22.17 5.29 12.70
CA ALA A 256 -21.71 5.51 14.07
C ALA A 256 -20.23 5.91 14.13
N ALA A 257 -19.38 5.37 13.23
CA ALA A 257 -17.97 5.68 13.19
C ALA A 257 -17.66 7.14 12.83
N ILE A 258 -18.42 7.74 11.88
CA ILE A 258 -18.08 9.04 11.30
C ILE A 258 -19.07 10.17 11.61
N VAL A 259 -20.33 9.87 12.00
CA VAL A 259 -21.36 10.88 12.22
C VAL A 259 -21.58 11.10 13.72
N GLY A 260 -21.15 12.24 14.26
CA GLY A 260 -21.20 12.54 15.69
C GLY A 260 -22.59 12.40 16.33
N LYS A 261 -23.68 12.81 15.61
CA LYS A 261 -25.04 12.65 16.10
C LYS A 261 -25.46 11.17 16.25
N VAL A 262 -25.02 10.32 15.32
CA VAL A 262 -25.29 8.87 15.38
C VAL A 262 -24.47 8.23 16.49
N ALA A 263 -23.20 8.61 16.60
CA ALA A 263 -22.29 8.16 17.65
C ALA A 263 -22.86 8.44 19.06
N ALA A 264 -23.40 9.63 19.29
CA ALA A 264 -24.00 10.03 20.55
C ALA A 264 -25.17 9.11 20.97
N GLN A 265 -25.88 8.51 20.01
CA GLN A 265 -26.98 7.59 20.27
C GLN A 265 -26.53 6.14 20.38
N LYS A 266 -25.61 5.67 19.49
CA LYS A 266 -25.26 4.26 19.38
C LYS A 266 -24.01 3.85 20.17
N ALA A 267 -23.07 4.80 20.38
CA ALA A 267 -21.79 4.55 21.03
C ALA A 267 -21.32 5.74 21.91
N PRO A 268 -22.14 6.21 22.88
CA PRO A 268 -21.88 7.45 23.63
C PRO A 268 -20.59 7.43 24.45
N ASN A 269 -20.05 6.26 24.79
CA ASN A 269 -18.84 6.11 25.58
C ASN A 269 -17.57 5.91 24.73
N SER A 270 -17.70 5.83 23.41
CA SER A 270 -16.57 5.61 22.52
C SER A 270 -15.78 6.89 22.30
N GLN A 271 -14.44 6.79 22.36
CA GLN A 271 -13.55 7.89 22.03
C GLN A 271 -13.29 8.02 20.53
N VAL A 272 -13.73 7.04 19.72
CA VAL A 272 -13.52 6.99 18.26
C VAL A 272 -14.79 7.32 17.51
N ALA A 273 -15.94 6.84 17.97
CA ALA A 273 -17.22 7.02 17.29
C ALA A 273 -17.53 8.50 16.99
N GLY A 274 -18.04 8.74 15.80
CA GLY A 274 -18.41 10.07 15.31
C GLY A 274 -17.25 10.92 14.79
N ARG A 275 -16.00 10.43 14.90
CA ARG A 275 -14.79 11.17 14.47
C ARG A 275 -13.68 10.28 13.95
N ALA A 276 -14.00 9.05 13.52
CA ALA A 276 -13.02 8.13 12.95
C ALA A 276 -12.38 8.71 11.68
N ASN A 277 -11.07 8.49 11.51
CA ASN A 277 -10.32 8.82 10.31
C ASN A 277 -9.61 7.61 9.70
N VAL A 278 -9.64 6.46 10.38
CA VAL A 278 -9.17 5.16 9.90
C VAL A 278 -10.34 4.18 9.98
N LEU A 279 -10.72 3.59 8.86
CA LEU A 279 -11.83 2.65 8.74
C LEU A 279 -11.28 1.27 8.35
N VAL A 280 -11.41 0.31 9.27
CA VAL A 280 -10.97 -1.07 9.07
C VAL A 280 -12.17 -1.95 8.74
N PHE A 281 -12.18 -2.50 7.55
CA PHE A 281 -13.26 -3.35 7.03
C PHE A 281 -13.10 -4.79 7.49
N PRO A 282 -14.20 -5.52 7.78
CA PRO A 282 -14.14 -6.87 8.32
C PRO A 282 -13.65 -7.92 7.32
N ASP A 283 -13.74 -7.64 6.04
CA ASP A 283 -13.34 -8.51 4.94
C ASP A 283 -13.06 -7.70 3.66
N LEU A 284 -12.41 -8.35 2.68
CA LEU A 284 -12.04 -7.73 1.42
C LEU A 284 -13.24 -7.28 0.60
N GLN A 285 -14.36 -8.01 0.63
CA GLN A 285 -15.53 -7.64 -0.16
C GLN A 285 -16.07 -6.28 0.27
N SER A 286 -16.26 -6.10 1.58
CA SER A 286 -16.75 -4.84 2.15
C SER A 286 -15.78 -3.69 1.90
N GLY A 287 -14.46 -3.90 2.08
CA GLY A 287 -13.44 -2.89 1.82
C GLY A 287 -13.33 -2.51 0.33
N ASN A 288 -13.25 -3.51 -0.54
CA ASN A 288 -13.10 -3.30 -1.98
C ASN A 288 -14.33 -2.64 -2.61
N ILE A 289 -15.54 -3.06 -2.22
CA ILE A 289 -16.78 -2.42 -2.65
C ILE A 289 -16.87 -1.02 -2.07
N GLY A 290 -16.58 -0.86 -0.78
CA GLY A 290 -16.69 0.40 -0.05
C GLY A 290 -15.85 1.52 -0.65
N TYR A 291 -14.54 1.31 -0.87
CA TYR A 291 -13.70 2.36 -1.44
C TYR A 291 -14.13 2.75 -2.86
N LYS A 292 -14.55 1.78 -3.69
CA LYS A 292 -15.02 2.04 -5.06
C LYS A 292 -16.33 2.83 -5.08
N LEU A 293 -17.25 2.54 -4.16
CA LEU A 293 -18.47 3.32 -4.01
C LEU A 293 -18.16 4.78 -3.68
N VAL A 294 -17.29 5.02 -2.71
CA VAL A 294 -16.88 6.36 -2.33
C VAL A 294 -16.15 7.05 -3.49
N GLN A 295 -15.21 6.36 -4.13
CA GLN A 295 -14.50 6.90 -5.29
C GLN A 295 -15.45 7.34 -6.40
N ARG A 296 -16.42 6.50 -6.78
CA ARG A 296 -17.27 6.75 -7.93
C ARG A 296 -18.43 7.69 -7.62
N PHE A 297 -19.11 7.54 -6.47
CA PHE A 297 -20.28 8.33 -6.14
C PHE A 297 -19.95 9.69 -5.49
N ALA A 298 -18.89 9.74 -4.69
CA ALA A 298 -18.49 10.99 -4.06
C ALA A 298 -17.39 11.74 -4.85
N GLY A 299 -16.93 11.21 -5.97
CA GLY A 299 -15.82 11.79 -6.72
C GLY A 299 -14.53 11.86 -5.91
N ALA A 300 -14.36 10.92 -4.98
CA ALA A 300 -13.17 10.85 -4.15
C ALA A 300 -11.98 10.37 -4.96
N GLU A 301 -10.79 10.91 -4.66
CA GLU A 301 -9.53 10.30 -5.07
C GLU A 301 -9.20 9.15 -4.12
N ALA A 302 -8.73 8.03 -4.70
CA ALA A 302 -8.31 6.84 -3.97
C ALA A 302 -6.83 6.60 -4.25
N ILE A 303 -5.95 7.08 -3.38
CA ILE A 303 -4.50 6.96 -3.52
C ILE A 303 -4.08 5.60 -2.94
N GLY A 304 -3.61 4.72 -3.80
CA GLY A 304 -3.27 3.34 -3.47
C GLY A 304 -3.68 2.34 -4.55
N PRO A 305 -3.72 1.01 -4.25
CA PRO A 305 -3.50 0.42 -2.91
C PRO A 305 -2.04 0.44 -2.49
N MET A 306 -1.80 0.82 -1.25
CA MET A 306 -0.47 0.74 -0.65
C MET A 306 -0.38 -0.49 0.24
N CYS A 307 0.70 -1.27 0.12
CA CYS A 307 0.95 -2.39 1.01
C CYS A 307 1.59 -1.95 2.33
N GLN A 308 1.21 -2.62 3.40
CA GLN A 308 1.78 -2.46 4.72
C GLN A 308 2.06 -3.82 5.36
N GLY A 309 3.04 -3.85 6.26
CA GLY A 309 3.45 -5.08 6.93
C GLY A 309 4.59 -5.84 6.27
N PHE A 310 5.04 -5.48 5.07
CA PHE A 310 6.29 -6.00 4.50
C PHE A 310 7.52 -5.45 5.23
N ALA A 311 8.58 -6.26 5.34
CA ALA A 311 9.85 -5.84 5.92
C ALA A 311 10.59 -4.77 5.09
N LYS A 312 10.29 -4.65 3.80
CA LYS A 312 10.73 -3.57 2.89
C LYS A 312 9.60 -3.17 1.96
N PRO A 313 9.56 -1.93 1.47
CA PRO A 313 8.42 -1.43 0.69
C PRO A 313 8.25 -2.16 -0.64
N ILE A 314 7.10 -2.79 -0.79
CA ILE A 314 6.60 -3.33 -2.06
C ILE A 314 5.16 -2.91 -2.17
N ASN A 315 4.79 -2.18 -3.21
CA ASN A 315 3.46 -1.65 -3.39
C ASN A 315 2.82 -2.11 -4.71
N ASP A 316 1.51 -2.31 -4.64
CA ASP A 316 0.66 -2.76 -5.74
C ASP A 316 0.03 -1.56 -6.44
N LEU A 317 -0.37 -1.77 -7.68
CA LEU A 317 -1.15 -0.84 -8.49
C LEU A 317 -2.47 -1.50 -8.91
N SER A 318 -3.48 -0.70 -9.13
CA SER A 318 -4.65 -1.18 -9.88
C SER A 318 -4.27 -1.37 -11.35
N ARG A 319 -4.73 -2.43 -12.00
CA ARG A 319 -4.58 -2.60 -13.47
C ARG A 319 -5.21 -1.46 -14.28
N GLY A 320 -6.14 -0.74 -13.69
CA GLY A 320 -6.75 0.45 -14.26
C GLY A 320 -6.10 1.77 -13.84
N CYS A 321 -4.89 1.74 -13.27
CA CYS A 321 -4.16 2.94 -12.86
C CYS A 321 -3.78 3.82 -14.06
N SER A 322 -3.65 5.12 -13.82
CA SER A 322 -3.04 6.09 -14.73
C SER A 322 -1.52 6.15 -14.53
N SER A 323 -0.80 6.87 -15.39
CA SER A 323 0.61 7.21 -15.15
C SER A 323 0.80 8.06 -13.89
N GLU A 324 -0.14 8.95 -13.59
CA GLU A 324 -0.15 9.78 -12.39
C GLU A 324 -0.29 8.93 -11.12
N ASP A 325 -1.17 7.90 -11.14
CA ASP A 325 -1.27 6.95 -10.02
C ASP A 325 0.07 6.24 -9.76
N ILE A 326 0.81 5.87 -10.82
CA ILE A 326 2.14 5.26 -10.70
C ILE A 326 3.12 6.23 -10.03
N VAL A 327 3.14 7.49 -10.44
CA VAL A 327 3.98 8.54 -9.82
C VAL A 327 3.65 8.66 -8.33
N ASN A 328 2.37 8.76 -7.98
CA ASN A 328 1.91 8.90 -6.60
C ASN A 328 2.33 7.70 -5.74
N VAL A 329 2.17 6.47 -6.24
CA VAL A 329 2.57 5.25 -5.51
C VAL A 329 4.09 5.16 -5.39
N VAL A 330 4.87 5.59 -6.38
CA VAL A 330 6.35 5.67 -6.28
C VAL A 330 6.77 6.66 -5.20
N VAL A 331 6.16 7.83 -5.13
CA VAL A 331 6.43 8.83 -4.08
C VAL A 331 6.15 8.25 -2.70
N LEU A 332 5.00 7.61 -2.52
CA LEU A 332 4.63 6.98 -1.25
C LEU A 332 5.60 5.84 -0.88
N THR A 333 6.02 5.03 -1.87
CA THR A 333 7.01 3.96 -1.68
C THR A 333 8.36 4.52 -1.25
N ALA A 334 8.80 5.62 -1.85
CA ALA A 334 10.03 6.30 -1.45
C ALA A 334 9.97 6.82 -0.01
N VAL A 335 8.84 7.42 0.39
CA VAL A 335 8.65 7.89 1.77
C VAL A 335 8.58 6.74 2.77
N GLN A 336 7.96 5.60 2.40
CA GLN A 336 7.98 4.39 3.22
C GLN A 336 9.41 3.86 3.40
N ALA A 337 10.22 3.83 2.34
CA ALA A 337 11.62 3.38 2.40
C ALA A 337 12.47 4.28 3.31
N GLN A 338 12.30 5.60 3.22
CA GLN A 338 12.97 6.56 4.11
C GLN A 338 12.64 6.32 5.60
N ALA A 339 11.42 5.88 5.90
CA ALA A 339 11.00 5.62 7.28
C ALA A 339 11.61 4.33 7.85
N GLN A 340 11.93 3.35 7.01
CA GLN A 340 12.53 2.08 7.42
C GLN A 340 14.05 2.14 7.54
N ASN A 341 14.71 3.09 6.87
CA ASN A 341 16.15 3.29 6.89
C ASN A 341 16.63 4.18 8.07
N LYS A 342 15.73 4.53 8.98
CA LYS A 342 16.02 5.28 10.23
C LYS A 342 16.12 4.32 11.41
#